data_aea9ab35c7a1518dfa7e260998fc2b32
#
_entry.id   aea9ab35c7a1518dfa7e260998fc2b32
#
_cell.length_a   1.000
_cell.length_b   1.000
_cell.length_c   1.000
_cell.angle_alpha   90.00
_cell.angle_beta   90.00
_cell.angle_gamma   90.00
#
_symmetry.space_group_name_H-M   'P 1'
#
loop_
_entity.id
_entity.type
_entity.pdbx_description
1 polymer ?
#
loop_
_entity_poly.entity_id
_entity_poly.type
_entity_poly.pdbx_seq_one_letter_code
_entity_poly.pdbx_strand_id
1 'polypeptide(L)'
;LYFKIDKRKFLFSEKTINPSSVNTSTDGTAATTFTFDSPVYIQENTEYCFVLLANSNNYNAYVARMGETVLGSDRTISQQPYAGVLFKSQNGSTWTADQNEDIKFKVKRAEFSNVTGTGTLVNESLPARTLKNNPIRTLSDSSSIIRVSHPNHGMHGTSNNVTISGVPAGTFNGISAD
;
A
#
# COMPACT_ATOMS: atom_id res chain seq x y z
N LEU A 1 12.93 13.02 -1.60
CA LEU A 1 13.04 12.22 -2.80
C LEU A 1 11.93 11.16 -2.82
N TYR A 2 11.25 11.06 -3.92
CA TYR A 2 10.07 10.21 -4.09
C TYR A 2 10.31 9.23 -5.23
N PHE A 3 9.99 7.97 -4.99
CA PHE A 3 10.13 6.91 -5.97
C PHE A 3 8.79 6.17 -6.13
N LYS A 4 8.38 5.97 -7.38
CA LYS A 4 7.11 5.33 -7.72
C LYS A 4 7.30 4.38 -8.90
N ILE A 5 6.65 3.23 -8.84
CA ILE A 5 6.46 2.37 -10.01
C ILE A 5 5.07 2.68 -10.57
N ASP A 6 5.01 3.13 -11.80
CA ASP A 6 3.75 3.51 -12.43
C ASP A 6 3.35 2.55 -13.55
N LYS A 7 2.24 1.86 -13.29
CA LYS A 7 1.27 1.48 -14.32
C LYS A 7 -0.11 1.55 -13.67
N ARG A 8 -0.75 2.74 -13.76
CA ARG A 8 -2.13 2.97 -13.29
C ARG A 8 -2.41 2.45 -11.88
N LYS A 9 -2.09 3.24 -10.86
CA LYS A 9 -2.57 3.11 -9.48
C LYS A 9 -2.28 1.78 -8.77
N PHE A 10 -1.03 1.46 -8.50
CA PHE A 10 -0.73 0.54 -7.40
C PHE A 10 -0.60 1.33 -6.10
N LEU A 11 -1.49 1.09 -5.16
CA LEU A 11 -1.59 1.83 -3.89
C LEU A 11 -0.33 1.72 -3.01
N PHE A 12 0.56 0.77 -3.27
CA PHE A 12 1.74 0.44 -2.46
C PHE A 12 3.07 0.56 -3.21
N SER A 13 3.08 1.16 -4.39
CA SER A 13 4.27 1.28 -5.22
C SER A 13 4.99 2.62 -5.08
N GLU A 14 4.81 3.29 -3.98
CA GLU A 14 5.38 4.60 -3.70
C GLU A 14 6.25 4.54 -2.45
N LYS A 15 7.40 5.20 -2.47
CA LYS A 15 8.28 5.32 -1.31
C LYS A 15 8.93 6.68 -1.28
N THR A 16 8.72 7.40 -0.18
CA THR A 16 9.44 8.64 0.12
C THR A 16 10.56 8.35 1.10
N ILE A 17 11.72 8.93 0.86
CA ILE A 17 12.85 8.87 1.79
C ILE A 17 13.26 10.28 2.24
N ASN A 18 13.78 10.36 3.44
CA ASN A 18 14.32 11.61 3.96
C ASN A 18 15.62 12.01 3.23
N PRO A 19 15.93 13.31 3.12
CA PRO A 19 17.18 13.76 2.53
C PRO A 19 18.43 13.14 3.17
N SER A 20 18.40 12.92 4.47
CA SER A 20 19.51 12.28 5.23
C SER A 20 19.75 10.80 4.87
N SER A 21 18.79 10.17 4.21
CA SER A 21 18.90 8.78 3.74
C SER A 21 19.38 8.68 2.28
N VAL A 22 19.65 9.82 1.65
CA VAL A 22 20.19 9.86 0.29
C VAL A 22 21.71 9.75 0.37
N ASN A 23 22.25 8.68 -0.17
CA ASN A 23 23.69 8.49 -0.27
C ASN A 23 24.24 9.33 -1.42
N THR A 24 25.31 10.06 -1.14
CA THR A 24 26.07 10.79 -2.16
C THR A 24 27.28 9.98 -2.61
N SER A 25 27.68 10.19 -3.85
CA SER A 25 28.82 9.48 -4.45
C SER A 25 29.51 10.39 -5.45
N THR A 26 30.81 10.25 -5.60
CA THR A 26 31.60 10.94 -6.63
C THR A 26 31.80 10.11 -7.90
N ASP A 27 31.51 8.80 -7.82
CA ASP A 27 31.74 7.83 -8.90
C ASP A 27 30.49 6.96 -9.20
N GLY A 28 29.39 7.23 -8.52
CA GLY A 28 28.14 6.48 -8.68
C GLY A 28 28.17 5.07 -8.08
N THR A 29 29.08 4.75 -7.16
CA THR A 29 29.14 3.43 -6.50
C THR A 29 28.24 3.33 -5.30
N ALA A 30 27.99 4.44 -4.60
CA ALA A 30 27.09 4.47 -3.44
C ALA A 30 25.62 4.55 -3.88
N ALA A 31 24.88 3.49 -3.66
CA ALA A 31 23.47 3.44 -4.05
C ALA A 31 22.55 4.00 -2.95
N THR A 32 21.55 4.76 -3.34
CA THR A 32 20.41 5.12 -2.49
C THR A 32 19.32 4.04 -2.69
N THR A 33 18.91 3.39 -1.62
CA THR A 33 17.94 2.29 -1.68
C THR A 33 16.54 2.77 -1.32
N PHE A 34 15.57 2.44 -2.15
CA PHE A 34 14.15 2.61 -1.89
C PHE A 34 13.55 1.23 -1.61
N THR A 35 13.10 1.01 -0.38
CA THR A 35 12.44 -0.23 0.00
C THR A 35 10.95 0.05 0.16
N PHE A 36 10.14 -0.61 -0.64
CA PHE A 36 8.68 -0.52 -0.50
C PHE A 36 8.23 -1.21 0.78
N ASP A 37 7.13 -0.74 1.36
CA ASP A 37 6.57 -1.31 2.59
C ASP A 37 6.02 -2.72 2.37
N SER A 38 5.67 -3.04 1.14
CA SER A 38 5.29 -4.37 0.68
C SER A 38 5.90 -4.67 -0.67
N PRO A 39 6.16 -5.95 -1.01
CA PRO A 39 6.57 -6.31 -2.35
C PRO A 39 5.54 -5.89 -3.39
N VAL A 40 6.00 -5.28 -4.47
CA VAL A 40 5.14 -4.85 -5.58
C VAL A 40 5.08 -5.98 -6.61
N TYR A 41 3.87 -6.47 -6.88
CA TYR A 41 3.67 -7.49 -7.90
C TYR A 41 3.82 -6.88 -9.29
N ILE A 42 4.67 -7.48 -10.10
CA ILE A 42 4.90 -7.11 -11.49
C ILE A 42 4.44 -8.28 -12.36
N GLN A 43 3.52 -8.00 -13.28
CA GLN A 43 3.00 -9.00 -14.20
C GLN A 43 4.01 -9.27 -15.32
N GLU A 44 4.14 -10.52 -15.69
CA GLU A 44 4.98 -10.94 -16.81
C GLU A 44 4.51 -10.30 -18.13
N ASN A 45 5.44 -10.07 -19.05
CA ASN A 45 5.22 -9.48 -20.37
C ASN A 45 4.48 -8.12 -20.34
N THR A 46 4.72 -7.36 -19.29
CA THR A 46 4.11 -6.05 -19.10
C THR A 46 5.20 -5.00 -18.87
N GLU A 47 5.13 -3.91 -19.61
CA GLU A 47 6.05 -2.79 -19.46
C GLU A 47 5.72 -1.98 -18.20
N TYR A 48 6.75 -1.64 -17.45
CA TYR A 48 6.66 -0.79 -16.26
C TYR A 48 7.71 0.30 -16.34
N CYS A 49 7.41 1.44 -15.75
CA CYS A 49 8.40 2.48 -15.52
C CYS A 49 8.56 2.73 -14.02
N PHE A 50 9.73 3.16 -13.62
CA PHE A 50 9.91 3.79 -12.31
C PHE A 50 10.12 5.28 -12.49
N VAL A 51 9.56 6.05 -11.59
CA VAL A 51 9.61 7.51 -11.63
C VAL A 51 10.33 8.00 -10.39
N LEU A 52 11.36 8.82 -10.57
CA LEU A 52 12.09 9.47 -9.51
C LEU A 52 11.70 10.94 -9.48
N LEU A 53 11.14 11.39 -8.38
CA LEU A 53 10.69 12.77 -8.22
C LEU A 53 11.40 13.43 -7.02
N ALA A 54 11.74 14.68 -7.18
CA ALA A 54 12.29 15.50 -6.11
C ALA A 54 11.64 16.89 -6.12
N ASN A 55 11.51 17.47 -4.97
CA ASN A 55 11.03 18.85 -4.80
C ASN A 55 12.19 19.89 -4.75
N SER A 56 13.39 19.49 -5.12
CA SER A 56 14.60 20.30 -5.11
C SER A 56 15.52 19.92 -6.27
N ASN A 57 16.19 20.89 -6.83
CA ASN A 57 17.20 20.72 -7.88
C ASN A 57 18.57 20.25 -7.34
N ASN A 58 18.70 20.03 -6.04
CA ASN A 58 19.95 19.59 -5.41
C ASN A 58 20.19 18.07 -5.55
N TYR A 59 19.20 17.34 -6.03
CA TYR A 59 19.33 15.89 -6.27
C TYR A 59 19.76 15.63 -7.69
N ASN A 60 20.84 14.87 -7.83
CA ASN A 60 21.37 14.42 -9.11
C ASN A 60 21.42 12.90 -9.13
N ALA A 61 21.18 12.32 -10.29
CA ALA A 61 21.32 10.90 -10.52
C ALA A 61 22.41 10.63 -11.55
N TYR A 62 23.18 9.59 -11.34
CA TYR A 62 24.16 9.16 -12.33
C TYR A 62 23.45 8.55 -13.55
N VAL A 63 23.88 8.97 -14.72
CA VAL A 63 23.42 8.44 -16.00
C VAL A 63 24.63 7.91 -16.79
N ALA A 64 24.38 6.93 -17.64
CA ALA A 64 25.33 6.49 -18.66
C ALA A 64 24.89 7.08 -19.99
N ARG A 65 25.82 7.71 -20.73
CA ARG A 65 25.57 8.28 -22.06
C ARG A 65 26.40 7.55 -23.09
N MET A 66 25.78 7.20 -24.19
CA MET A 66 26.45 6.56 -25.33
C MET A 66 27.57 7.46 -25.85
N GLY A 67 28.74 6.86 -26.03
CA GLY A 67 29.95 7.56 -26.53
C GLY A 67 30.78 8.25 -25.44
N GLU A 68 30.30 8.32 -24.19
CA GLU A 68 31.07 8.86 -23.07
C GLU A 68 31.88 7.77 -22.35
N THR A 69 32.89 8.18 -21.62
CA THR A 69 33.77 7.27 -20.87
C THR A 69 33.14 6.92 -19.52
N VAL A 70 33.24 5.66 -19.14
CA VAL A 70 32.83 5.19 -17.80
C VAL A 70 33.72 5.84 -16.75
N LEU A 71 33.14 6.40 -15.71
CA LEU A 71 33.86 7.02 -14.59
C LEU A 71 34.87 6.03 -13.98
N GLY A 72 36.11 6.48 -13.87
CA GLY A 72 37.21 5.66 -13.31
C GLY A 72 37.71 4.56 -14.24
N SER A 73 37.46 4.65 -15.54
CA SER A 73 37.88 3.67 -16.54
C SER A 73 38.12 4.37 -17.89
N ASP A 74 38.95 3.77 -18.73
CA ASP A 74 39.16 4.21 -20.13
C ASP A 74 38.13 3.61 -21.10
N ARG A 75 37.14 2.89 -20.61
CA ARG A 75 36.12 2.24 -21.42
C ARG A 75 35.06 3.22 -21.89
N THR A 76 34.76 3.22 -23.16
CA THR A 76 33.67 3.98 -23.75
C THR A 76 32.36 3.19 -23.64
N ILE A 77 31.26 3.88 -23.30
CA ILE A 77 29.91 3.32 -23.28
C ILE A 77 29.44 3.16 -24.71
N SER A 78 29.42 1.94 -25.19
CA SER A 78 29.09 1.59 -26.58
C SER A 78 27.75 0.89 -26.74
N GLN A 79 27.14 0.46 -25.65
CA GLN A 79 25.87 -0.25 -25.65
C GLN A 79 25.02 0.13 -24.45
N GLN A 80 23.72 0.24 -24.66
CA GLN A 80 22.72 0.17 -23.62
C GLN A 80 22.22 -1.27 -23.54
N PRO A 81 22.42 -1.96 -22.41
CA PRO A 81 22.21 -3.41 -22.35
C PRO A 81 20.75 -3.84 -22.40
N TYR A 82 19.79 -2.94 -22.21
CA TYR A 82 18.37 -3.31 -22.17
C TYR A 82 17.45 -2.27 -22.78
N ALA A 83 16.35 -2.76 -23.35
CA ALA A 83 15.29 -1.96 -23.88
C ALA A 83 14.63 -1.12 -22.76
N GLY A 84 14.67 0.14 -22.92
CA GLY A 84 14.07 1.14 -22.08
C GLY A 84 14.40 2.49 -22.65
N VAL A 85 13.67 3.50 -22.22
CA VAL A 85 13.92 4.87 -22.61
C VAL A 85 13.90 5.72 -21.35
N LEU A 86 14.94 6.54 -21.18
CA LEU A 86 14.95 7.53 -20.13
C LEU A 86 14.05 8.70 -20.53
N PHE A 87 13.09 9.03 -19.66
CA PHE A 87 12.28 10.22 -19.82
C PHE A 87 12.69 11.25 -18.78
N LYS A 88 12.92 12.48 -19.21
CA LYS A 88 13.26 13.61 -18.36
C LYS A 88 12.12 14.61 -18.31
N SER A 89 11.84 15.17 -17.13
CA SER A 89 10.85 16.21 -16.96
C SER A 89 11.31 17.25 -15.96
N GLN A 90 11.08 18.52 -16.24
CA GLN A 90 11.36 19.63 -15.33
C GLN A 90 10.12 20.00 -14.48
N ASN A 91 8.93 19.67 -14.95
CA ASN A 91 7.67 20.05 -14.33
C ASN A 91 6.82 18.86 -13.85
N GLY A 92 7.32 17.62 -14.01
CA GLY A 92 6.61 16.41 -13.65
C GLY A 92 5.36 16.11 -14.50
N SER A 93 5.11 16.90 -15.53
CA SER A 93 3.93 16.80 -16.41
C SER A 93 4.31 16.51 -17.85
N THR A 94 5.30 17.23 -18.38
CA THR A 94 5.80 17.03 -19.73
C THR A 94 7.09 16.24 -19.69
N TRP A 95 7.15 15.14 -20.41
CA TRP A 95 8.27 14.21 -20.43
C TRP A 95 8.92 14.14 -21.79
N THR A 96 10.22 14.28 -21.84
CA THR A 96 11.02 14.20 -23.07
C THR A 96 11.85 12.91 -23.03
N ALA A 97 11.70 12.11 -24.06
CA ALA A 97 12.46 10.87 -24.22
C ALA A 97 13.92 11.15 -24.61
N ASP A 98 14.86 10.45 -23.99
CA ASP A 98 16.26 10.45 -24.33
C ASP A 98 16.74 9.01 -24.55
N GLN A 99 17.11 8.70 -25.80
CA GLN A 99 17.52 7.35 -26.18
C GLN A 99 19.03 7.14 -26.03
N ASN A 100 19.80 8.18 -25.77
CA ASN A 100 21.25 8.11 -25.67
C ASN A 100 21.75 8.02 -24.24
N GLU A 101 20.86 8.23 -23.28
CA GLU A 101 21.17 8.19 -21.85
C GLU A 101 20.28 7.20 -21.12
N ASP A 102 20.85 6.60 -20.09
CA ASP A 102 20.10 5.77 -19.15
C ASP A 102 20.53 6.01 -17.71
N ILE A 103 19.59 5.90 -16.79
CA ILE A 103 19.86 6.08 -15.35
C ILE A 103 20.49 4.81 -14.78
N LYS A 104 21.48 4.98 -13.91
CA LYS A 104 22.08 3.86 -13.18
C LYS A 104 21.14 3.37 -12.08
N PHE A 105 20.67 2.14 -12.16
CA PHE A 105 19.79 1.55 -11.14
C PHE A 105 20.05 0.05 -10.95
N LYS A 106 19.50 -0.48 -9.84
CA LYS A 106 19.45 -1.91 -9.55
C LYS A 106 18.07 -2.25 -8.99
N VAL A 107 17.40 -3.21 -9.57
CA VAL A 107 16.14 -3.75 -9.06
C VAL A 107 16.43 -4.99 -8.22
N LYS A 108 15.82 -5.06 -7.04
CA LYS A 108 15.81 -6.25 -6.19
C LYS A 108 14.41 -6.82 -6.16
N ARG A 109 14.29 -8.13 -6.32
CA ARG A 109 13.02 -8.84 -6.14
C ARG A 109 12.89 -9.37 -4.72
N ALA A 110 11.65 -9.49 -4.24
CA ALA A 110 11.38 -10.23 -3.02
C ALA A 110 11.62 -11.73 -3.25
N GLU A 111 12.23 -12.38 -2.27
CA GLU A 111 12.36 -13.81 -2.21
C GLU A 111 11.49 -14.31 -1.06
N PHE A 112 10.54 -15.17 -1.36
CA PHE A 112 9.62 -15.71 -0.38
C PHE A 112 10.12 -17.07 0.08
N SER A 113 10.32 -17.21 1.38
CA SER A 113 10.63 -18.52 1.97
C SER A 113 9.33 -19.33 2.12
N ASN A 114 9.43 -20.62 1.84
CA ASN A 114 8.28 -21.52 1.95
C ASN A 114 8.12 -21.95 3.41
N VAL A 115 7.54 -21.06 4.23
CA VAL A 115 7.26 -21.29 5.65
C VAL A 115 5.77 -21.29 5.93
N THR A 116 5.35 -22.11 6.87
CA THR A 116 3.97 -22.10 7.35
C THR A 116 3.79 -20.94 8.32
N GLY A 117 2.75 -20.16 8.13
CA GLY A 117 2.37 -19.08 9.03
C GLY A 117 0.90 -19.18 9.41
N THR A 118 0.54 -18.61 10.56
CA THR A 118 -0.84 -18.48 11.00
C THR A 118 -1.28 -17.03 10.77
N GLY A 119 -2.32 -16.84 9.97
CA GLY A 119 -2.97 -15.55 9.80
C GLY A 119 -4.19 -15.46 10.72
N THR A 120 -4.25 -14.44 11.58
CA THR A 120 -5.44 -14.17 12.38
C THR A 120 -6.22 -13.04 11.73
N LEU A 121 -7.43 -13.34 11.28
CA LEU A 121 -8.35 -12.35 10.79
C LEU A 121 -9.20 -11.85 11.97
N VAL A 122 -9.12 -10.56 12.24
CA VAL A 122 -9.91 -9.91 13.29
C VAL A 122 -10.91 -9.01 12.63
N ASN A 123 -12.20 -9.28 12.86
CA ASN A 123 -13.24 -8.33 12.51
C ASN A 123 -13.29 -7.22 13.54
N GLU A 124 -13.42 -6.00 13.09
CA GLU A 124 -13.72 -4.88 13.97
C GLU A 124 -15.06 -5.11 14.67
N SER A 125 -15.15 -4.69 15.93
CA SER A 125 -16.43 -4.71 16.64
C SER A 125 -17.45 -3.82 15.93
N LEU A 126 -18.67 -4.31 15.77
CA LEU A 126 -19.72 -3.52 15.17
C LEU A 126 -20.02 -2.30 16.06
N PRO A 127 -20.15 -1.11 15.48
CA PRO A 127 -20.47 0.09 16.26
C PRO A 127 -21.85 -0.05 16.90
N ALA A 128 -22.01 0.56 18.10
CA ALA A 128 -23.30 0.62 18.76
C ALA A 128 -24.34 1.31 17.86
N ARG A 129 -25.53 0.76 17.80
CA ARG A 129 -26.62 1.26 16.98
C ARG A 129 -27.86 1.49 17.82
N THR A 130 -28.53 2.60 17.57
CA THR A 130 -29.80 2.92 18.24
C THR A 130 -30.92 2.08 17.66
N LEU A 131 -31.63 1.36 18.51
CA LEU A 131 -32.82 0.62 18.14
C LEU A 131 -34.01 1.58 17.93
N LYS A 132 -34.88 1.24 16.99
CA LYS A 132 -36.13 1.97 16.76
C LYS A 132 -37.15 1.66 17.85
N ASN A 133 -38.29 2.38 17.90
CA ASN A 133 -39.37 2.13 18.82
C ASN A 133 -39.91 0.70 18.72
N ASN A 134 -40.15 0.06 19.87
CA ASN A 134 -40.66 -1.30 20.00
C ASN A 134 -39.85 -2.36 19.20
N PRO A 135 -38.53 -2.41 19.37
CA PRO A 135 -37.70 -3.34 18.60
C PRO A 135 -37.71 -4.76 19.15
N ILE A 136 -38.13 -4.94 20.41
CA ILE A 136 -38.06 -6.19 21.15
C ILE A 136 -39.42 -6.87 21.19
N ARG A 137 -39.45 -8.14 20.86
CA ARG A 137 -40.67 -8.99 20.94
C ARG A 137 -40.31 -10.33 21.56
N THR A 138 -41.22 -10.89 22.36
CA THR A 138 -41.17 -12.27 22.77
C THR A 138 -41.68 -13.16 21.63
N LEU A 139 -41.23 -14.39 21.56
CA LEU A 139 -41.67 -15.35 20.51
C LEU A 139 -42.97 -16.04 20.87
N SER A 140 -43.13 -16.36 22.15
CA SER A 140 -44.32 -16.96 22.72
C SER A 140 -44.38 -16.74 24.22
N ASP A 141 -45.51 -17.01 24.82
CA ASP A 141 -45.60 -16.96 26.28
C ASP A 141 -44.64 -17.96 26.92
N SER A 142 -44.04 -17.53 28.03
CA SER A 142 -43.04 -18.31 28.78
C SER A 142 -41.75 -18.62 28.00
N SER A 143 -41.49 -17.94 26.90
CA SER A 143 -40.21 -18.06 26.18
C SER A 143 -39.14 -17.17 26.79
N SER A 144 -37.97 -17.74 27.07
CA SER A 144 -36.76 -16.98 27.42
C SER A 144 -36.07 -16.37 26.21
N ILE A 145 -36.60 -16.57 25.01
CA ILE A 145 -36.02 -16.06 23.77
C ILE A 145 -36.76 -14.82 23.34
N ILE A 146 -36.00 -13.77 23.13
CA ILE A 146 -36.47 -12.50 22.56
C ILE A 146 -36.03 -12.33 21.11
N ARG A 147 -36.84 -11.68 20.33
CA ARG A 147 -36.49 -11.24 18.98
C ARG A 147 -36.26 -9.73 18.97
N VAL A 148 -35.09 -9.33 18.55
CA VAL A 148 -34.79 -7.90 18.35
C VAL A 148 -34.75 -7.63 16.85
N SER A 149 -35.55 -6.65 16.42
CA SER A 149 -35.63 -6.26 15.01
C SER A 149 -34.79 -5.01 14.75
N HIS A 150 -33.74 -5.16 14.00
CA HIS A 150 -32.91 -4.05 13.55
C HIS A 150 -32.47 -4.30 12.08
N PRO A 151 -33.02 -3.56 11.11
CA PRO A 151 -32.60 -3.68 9.72
C PRO A 151 -31.10 -3.37 9.57
N ASN A 152 -30.41 -4.15 8.75
CA ASN A 152 -28.98 -3.94 8.46
C ASN A 152 -28.09 -3.94 9.72
N HIS A 153 -28.35 -4.84 10.66
CA HIS A 153 -27.57 -4.96 11.89
C HIS A 153 -26.12 -5.38 11.66
N GLY A 154 -25.76 -5.99 10.51
CA GLY A 154 -24.39 -6.39 10.15
C GLY A 154 -23.90 -7.66 10.84
N MET A 155 -24.73 -8.32 11.62
CA MET A 155 -24.37 -9.58 12.29
C MET A 155 -24.63 -10.79 11.39
N HIS A 156 -23.71 -11.73 11.40
CA HIS A 156 -23.80 -12.99 10.66
C HIS A 156 -23.57 -14.17 11.60
N GLY A 157 -24.45 -15.15 11.53
CA GLY A 157 -24.31 -16.40 12.29
C GLY A 157 -24.77 -16.32 13.75
N THR A 158 -24.54 -17.42 14.46
CA THR A 158 -25.08 -17.68 15.81
C THR A 158 -24.13 -17.35 16.97
N SER A 159 -22.92 -16.85 16.67
CA SER A 159 -21.86 -16.72 17.68
C SER A 159 -21.59 -15.27 18.13
N ASN A 160 -22.51 -14.36 17.87
CA ASN A 160 -22.32 -12.97 18.25
C ASN A 160 -22.95 -12.68 19.61
N ASN A 161 -22.16 -12.19 20.55
CA ASN A 161 -22.65 -11.65 21.79
C ASN A 161 -23.11 -10.21 21.57
N VAL A 162 -24.31 -9.89 22.00
CA VAL A 162 -24.91 -8.56 21.85
C VAL A 162 -25.29 -8.04 23.23
N THR A 163 -24.88 -6.81 23.51
CA THR A 163 -25.30 -6.09 24.71
C THR A 163 -26.33 -5.03 24.31
N ILE A 164 -27.48 -5.04 24.97
CA ILE A 164 -28.51 -4.02 24.82
C ILE A 164 -28.42 -3.10 26.05
N SER A 165 -28.34 -1.81 25.84
CA SER A 165 -28.25 -0.82 26.90
C SER A 165 -29.34 0.26 26.74
N GLY A 166 -29.58 1.04 27.80
CA GLY A 166 -30.57 2.12 27.79
C GLY A 166 -32.00 1.64 27.96
N VAL A 167 -32.20 0.41 28.39
CA VAL A 167 -33.51 -0.07 28.84
C VAL A 167 -33.71 0.40 30.28
N PRO A 168 -34.85 1.05 30.63
CA PRO A 168 -35.12 1.40 32.01
C PRO A 168 -35.13 0.17 32.92
N ALA A 169 -34.63 0.30 34.15
CA ALA A 169 -34.68 -0.80 35.10
C ALA A 169 -36.13 -1.22 35.35
N GLY A 170 -36.34 -2.52 35.37
CA GLY A 170 -37.68 -3.11 35.60
C GLY A 170 -37.84 -4.46 34.95
N THR A 171 -39.02 -5.06 35.14
CA THR A 171 -39.35 -6.33 34.52
C THR A 171 -40.39 -6.11 33.43
N PHE A 172 -40.01 -6.48 32.20
CA PHE A 172 -40.86 -6.32 31.02
C PHE A 172 -41.19 -7.72 30.48
N ASN A 173 -42.46 -8.12 30.56
CA ASN A 173 -42.93 -9.46 30.15
C ASN A 173 -42.11 -10.62 30.76
N GLY A 174 -41.74 -10.50 32.03
CA GLY A 174 -40.96 -11.51 32.74
C GLY A 174 -39.43 -11.47 32.46
N ILE A 175 -38.94 -10.50 31.70
CA ILE A 175 -37.53 -10.28 31.45
C ILE A 175 -37.04 -9.10 32.27
N SER A 176 -36.08 -9.33 33.15
CA SER A 176 -35.41 -8.27 33.93
C SER A 176 -34.46 -7.47 33.05
N ALA A 177 -34.50 -6.15 33.17
CA ALA A 177 -33.54 -5.22 32.64
C ALA A 177 -32.72 -4.67 33.81
N ASP A 178 -31.54 -5.20 34.04
CA ASP A 178 -30.59 -4.80 35.06
C ASP A 178 -29.47 -3.92 34.49
#